data_62d5ddfa9cd237bb5a0ffcd5ee6faa33
#
_entry.id   62d5ddfa9cd237bb5a0ffcd5ee6faa33
#
_cell.length_a   1.000
_cell.length_b   1.000
_cell.length_c   1.000
_cell.angle_alpha   90.00
_cell.angle_beta   90.00
_cell.angle_gamma   90.00
#
_symmetry.space_group_name_H-M   'P 1'
#
loop_
_entity.id
_entity.type
_entity.pdbx_description
1 polymer ?
#
loop_
_entity_poly.entity_id
_entity_poly.type
_entity_poly.pdbx_seq_one_letter_code
_entity_poly.pdbx_strand_id
1 'polypeptide(L)'
;MPLRLRLGNIISGVIAAGITFIGARFLLAPRAAALSYGIPLASDRDRWLTAVKGVRDITSGLLLGGALWSGTSKTTRRLLAIETLIPLGDGAIVFSRFGWRRPGLLAMHWGTAAFAMLATGLLAVEDKR
;
A
#
# COMPACT_ATOMS: atom_id res chain seq x y z
N MET A 1 -11.09 -22.67 -8.31
CA MET A 1 -10.48 -21.35 -8.60
C MET A 1 -9.08 -21.58 -9.16
N PRO A 2 -8.74 -21.02 -10.30
CA PRO A 2 -7.42 -21.13 -10.91
C PRO A 2 -6.29 -20.64 -9.98
N LEU A 3 -5.11 -21.27 -10.05
CA LEU A 3 -3.97 -20.94 -9.17
C LEU A 3 -3.62 -19.46 -9.21
N ARG A 4 -3.67 -18.85 -10.40
CA ARG A 4 -3.39 -17.40 -10.57
C ARG A 4 -4.31 -16.52 -9.73
N LEU A 5 -5.60 -16.80 -9.73
CA LEU A 5 -6.58 -16.04 -8.93
C LEU A 5 -6.35 -16.24 -7.43
N ARG A 6 -5.99 -17.46 -7.01
CA ARG A 6 -5.62 -17.72 -5.61
C ARG A 6 -4.42 -16.88 -5.20
N LEU A 7 -3.36 -16.87 -6.01
CA LEU A 7 -2.16 -16.07 -5.76
C LEU A 7 -2.48 -14.57 -5.75
N GLY A 8 -3.24 -14.07 -6.72
CA GLY A 8 -3.67 -12.67 -6.77
C GLY A 8 -4.45 -12.26 -5.53
N ASN A 9 -5.39 -13.09 -5.07
CA ASN A 9 -6.16 -12.83 -3.85
C ASN A 9 -5.29 -12.88 -2.57
N ILE A 10 -4.37 -13.84 -2.47
CA ILE A 10 -3.44 -13.93 -1.33
C ILE A 10 -2.56 -12.68 -1.26
N ILE A 11 -1.96 -12.28 -2.39
CA ILE A 11 -1.11 -11.08 -2.45
C ILE A 11 -1.94 -9.83 -2.08
N SER A 12 -3.14 -9.70 -2.61
CA SER A 12 -4.05 -8.58 -2.28
C SER A 12 -4.40 -8.57 -0.78
N GLY A 13 -4.63 -9.72 -0.18
CA GLY A 13 -4.89 -9.86 1.25
C GLY A 13 -3.70 -9.46 2.11
N VAL A 14 -2.49 -9.86 1.72
CA VAL A 14 -1.24 -9.43 2.38
C VAL A 14 -1.05 -7.93 2.29
N ILE A 15 -1.32 -7.33 1.12
CA ILE A 15 -1.26 -5.88 0.92
C ILE A 15 -2.30 -5.18 1.81
N ALA A 16 -3.55 -5.63 1.82
CA ALA A 16 -4.62 -5.05 2.63
C ALA A 16 -4.26 -5.06 4.13
N ALA A 17 -3.81 -6.20 4.65
CA ALA A 17 -3.39 -6.34 6.05
C ALA A 17 -2.15 -5.47 6.35
N GLY A 18 -1.17 -5.46 5.46
CA GLY A 18 0.06 -4.68 5.60
C GLY A 18 -0.21 -3.17 5.63
N ILE A 19 -1.03 -2.64 4.72
CA ILE A 19 -1.39 -1.22 4.68
C ILE A 19 -2.20 -0.84 5.93
N THR A 20 -3.15 -1.66 6.37
CA THR A 20 -3.91 -1.44 7.61
C THR A 20 -2.97 -1.38 8.82
N PHE A 21 -2.03 -2.32 8.93
CA PHE A 21 -1.04 -2.34 10.00
C PHE A 21 -0.13 -1.09 9.98
N ILE A 22 0.36 -0.69 8.80
CA ILE A 22 1.16 0.52 8.64
C ILE A 22 0.37 1.75 9.08
N GLY A 23 -0.89 1.87 8.64
CA GLY A 23 -1.77 2.96 9.05
C GLY A 23 -1.98 3.02 10.57
N ALA A 24 -2.21 1.88 11.22
CA ALA A 24 -2.31 1.79 12.67
C ALA A 24 -1.02 2.27 13.36
N ARG A 25 0.16 1.91 12.83
CA ARG A 25 1.45 2.41 13.36
C ARG A 25 1.57 3.93 13.28
N PHE A 26 1.08 4.57 12.21
CA PHE A 26 1.09 6.02 12.08
C PHE A 26 0.20 6.72 13.12
N LEU A 27 -0.85 6.05 13.62
CA LEU A 27 -1.69 6.56 14.70
C LEU A 27 -1.09 6.30 16.08
N LEU A 28 -0.57 5.09 16.31
CA LEU A 28 -0.16 4.63 17.64
C LEU A 28 1.30 4.95 17.97
N ALA A 29 2.18 4.99 16.96
CA ALA A 29 3.61 5.22 17.10
C ALA A 29 4.13 6.16 15.99
N PRO A 30 3.62 7.41 15.88
CA PRO A 30 3.85 8.30 14.74
C PRO A 30 5.33 8.58 14.48
N ARG A 31 6.15 8.76 15.51
CA ARG A 31 7.59 9.01 15.35
C ARG A 31 8.32 7.81 14.73
N ALA A 32 8.08 6.61 15.26
CA ALA A 32 8.71 5.39 14.75
C ALA A 32 8.21 5.06 13.34
N ALA A 33 6.92 5.26 13.06
CA ALA A 33 6.33 5.07 11.76
C ALA A 33 6.91 6.03 10.72
N ALA A 34 7.00 7.33 11.03
CA ALA A 34 7.57 8.34 10.15
C ALA A 34 9.05 8.08 9.85
N LEU A 35 9.82 7.67 10.86
CA LEU A 35 11.23 7.31 10.69
C LEU A 35 11.38 6.10 9.73
N SER A 36 10.58 5.05 9.91
CA SER A 36 10.62 3.86 9.04
C SER A 36 10.12 4.14 7.63
N TYR A 37 9.22 5.12 7.46
CA TYR A 37 8.78 5.59 6.16
C TYR A 37 9.87 6.37 5.40
N GLY A 38 10.85 6.96 6.12
CA GLY A 38 11.97 7.70 5.57
C GLY A 38 11.86 9.21 5.69
N ILE A 39 10.79 9.75 6.27
CA ILE A 39 10.59 11.18 6.51
C ILE A 39 10.28 11.38 7.99
N PRO A 40 11.33 11.56 8.84
CA PRO A 40 11.14 11.74 10.26
C PRO A 40 10.37 13.03 10.55
N LEU A 41 9.62 13.03 11.67
CA LEU A 41 8.92 14.23 12.13
C LEU A 41 9.91 15.32 12.53
N ALA A 42 9.71 16.54 12.05
CA ALA A 42 10.49 17.69 12.44
C ALA A 42 10.05 18.25 13.83
N SER A 43 8.77 18.08 14.16
CA SER A 43 8.19 18.54 15.42
C SER A 43 7.02 17.65 15.87
N ASP A 44 6.58 17.81 17.14
CA ASP A 44 5.39 17.10 17.64
C ASP A 44 4.09 17.55 16.96
N ARG A 45 4.06 18.74 16.35
CA ARG A 45 2.89 19.21 15.58
C ARG A 45 2.68 18.38 14.32
N ASP A 46 3.74 17.83 13.74
CA ASP A 46 3.69 17.04 12.51
C ASP A 46 2.98 15.68 12.71
N ARG A 47 2.77 15.26 13.98
CA ARG A 47 2.03 14.03 14.27
C ARG A 47 0.61 14.03 13.70
N TRP A 48 -0.01 15.20 13.54
CA TRP A 48 -1.33 15.30 12.93
C TRP A 48 -1.32 14.96 11.44
N LEU A 49 -0.24 15.32 10.75
CA LEU A 49 -0.05 14.92 9.34
C LEU A 49 0.16 13.41 9.22
N THR A 50 0.88 12.81 10.17
CA THR A 50 1.03 11.34 10.20
C THR A 50 -0.27 10.64 10.56
N ALA A 51 -1.13 11.24 11.38
CA ALA A 51 -2.45 10.72 11.69
C ALA A 51 -3.35 10.69 10.42
N VAL A 52 -3.31 11.75 9.61
CA VAL A 52 -4.01 11.78 8.31
C VAL A 52 -3.55 10.64 7.41
N LYS A 53 -2.22 10.42 7.31
CA LYS A 53 -1.67 9.26 6.59
C LYS A 53 -2.17 7.94 7.19
N GLY A 54 -2.17 7.82 8.50
CA GLY A 54 -2.63 6.62 9.20
C GLY A 54 -4.08 6.26 8.87
N VAL A 55 -4.99 7.23 8.95
CA VAL A 55 -6.41 7.05 8.58
C VAL A 55 -6.54 6.65 7.11
N ARG A 56 -5.82 7.31 6.20
CA ARG A 56 -5.83 6.97 4.77
C ARG A 56 -5.42 5.52 4.54
N ASP A 57 -4.31 5.09 5.13
CA ASP A 57 -3.75 3.76 4.92
C ASP A 57 -4.67 2.67 5.53
N ILE A 58 -5.26 2.91 6.71
CA ILE A 58 -6.27 2.00 7.28
C ILE A 58 -7.48 1.90 6.35
N THR A 59 -8.00 3.02 5.87
CA THR A 59 -9.15 3.05 4.97
C THR A 59 -8.87 2.28 3.69
N SER A 60 -7.71 2.48 3.06
CA SER A 60 -7.28 1.74 1.88
C SER A 60 -7.22 0.23 2.14
N GLY A 61 -6.60 -0.18 3.24
CA GLY A 61 -6.51 -1.59 3.60
C GLY A 61 -7.88 -2.23 3.84
N LEU A 62 -8.78 -1.53 4.52
CA LEU A 62 -10.15 -2.00 4.77
C LEU A 62 -10.99 -2.06 3.47
N LEU A 63 -10.84 -1.09 2.56
CA LEU A 63 -11.51 -1.10 1.26
C LEU A 63 -11.06 -2.30 0.43
N LEU A 64 -9.74 -2.56 0.36
CA LEU A 64 -9.20 -3.70 -0.36
C LEU A 64 -9.62 -5.02 0.29
N GLY A 65 -9.60 -5.11 1.62
CA GLY A 65 -10.10 -6.26 2.38
C GLY A 65 -11.58 -6.53 2.15
N GLY A 66 -12.40 -5.48 2.15
CA GLY A 66 -13.83 -5.57 1.84
C GLY A 66 -14.11 -6.01 0.41
N ALA A 67 -13.33 -5.53 -0.56
CA ALA A 67 -13.42 -5.97 -1.95
C ALA A 67 -13.04 -7.44 -2.12
N LEU A 68 -12.07 -7.94 -1.35
CA LEU A 68 -11.71 -9.37 -1.32
C LEU A 68 -12.80 -10.24 -0.71
N TRP A 69 -13.47 -9.74 0.34
CA TRP A 69 -14.51 -10.48 1.06
C TRP A 69 -15.82 -10.58 0.28
N SER A 70 -16.30 -9.45 -0.24
CA SER A 70 -17.65 -9.32 -0.81
C SER A 70 -17.68 -8.98 -2.30
N GLY A 71 -16.52 -8.64 -2.88
CA GLY A 71 -16.40 -8.18 -4.25
C GLY A 71 -16.10 -9.32 -5.24
N THR A 72 -15.98 -8.93 -6.49
CA THR A 72 -15.48 -9.78 -7.56
C THR A 72 -13.98 -9.56 -7.76
N SER A 73 -13.30 -10.52 -8.41
CA SER A 73 -11.88 -10.35 -8.82
C SER A 73 -11.69 -9.07 -9.64
N LYS A 74 -12.68 -8.67 -10.42
CA LYS A 74 -12.68 -7.42 -11.19
C LYS A 74 -12.69 -6.18 -10.30
N THR A 75 -13.50 -6.18 -9.24
CA THR A 75 -13.57 -5.09 -8.26
C THR A 75 -12.26 -4.97 -7.50
N THR A 76 -11.75 -6.09 -6.98
CA THR A 76 -10.46 -6.15 -6.28
C THR A 76 -9.31 -5.66 -7.17
N ARG A 77 -9.26 -6.10 -8.42
CA ARG A 77 -8.27 -5.68 -9.41
C ARG A 77 -8.28 -4.17 -9.65
N ARG A 78 -9.48 -3.60 -9.88
CA ARG A 78 -9.63 -2.16 -10.14
C ARG A 78 -9.19 -1.32 -8.95
N LEU A 79 -9.62 -1.72 -7.75
CA LEU A 79 -9.23 -1.03 -6.52
C LEU A 79 -7.72 -1.11 -6.31
N LEU A 80 -7.13 -2.29 -6.44
CA LEU A 80 -5.70 -2.50 -6.27
C LEU A 80 -4.86 -1.71 -7.28
N ALA A 81 -5.32 -1.62 -8.54
CA ALA A 81 -4.67 -0.82 -9.56
C ALA A 81 -4.65 0.68 -9.19
N ILE A 82 -5.76 1.20 -8.64
CA ILE A 82 -5.85 2.59 -8.18
C ILE A 82 -4.95 2.78 -6.95
N GLU A 83 -5.00 1.88 -5.98
CA GLU A 83 -4.20 1.98 -4.76
C GLU A 83 -2.69 1.86 -5.01
N THR A 84 -2.27 1.28 -6.12
CA THR A 84 -0.86 1.24 -6.54
C THR A 84 -0.26 2.65 -6.70
N LEU A 85 -1.09 3.66 -6.95
CA LEU A 85 -0.64 5.06 -7.00
C LEU A 85 -0.08 5.55 -5.65
N ILE A 86 -0.53 4.97 -4.53
CA ILE A 86 -0.05 5.34 -3.18
C ILE A 86 1.45 5.01 -3.04
N PRO A 87 1.90 3.76 -3.14
CA PRO A 87 3.31 3.44 -3.00
C PRO A 87 4.18 4.01 -4.13
N LEU A 88 3.64 4.23 -5.32
CA LEU A 88 4.35 4.95 -6.39
C LEU A 88 4.61 6.40 -5.99
N GLY A 89 3.59 7.10 -5.50
CA GLY A 89 3.69 8.48 -5.03
C GLY A 89 4.59 8.61 -3.80
N ASP A 90 4.42 7.71 -2.83
CA ASP A 90 5.24 7.66 -1.62
C ASP A 90 6.73 7.48 -1.99
N GLY A 91 7.04 6.57 -2.90
CA GLY A 91 8.41 6.38 -3.42
C GLY A 91 8.95 7.60 -4.16
N ALA A 92 8.12 8.28 -4.96
CA ALA A 92 8.51 9.52 -5.65
C ALA A 92 8.81 10.65 -4.66
N ILE A 93 8.05 10.79 -3.57
CA ILE A 93 8.29 11.76 -2.50
C ILE A 93 9.63 11.46 -1.81
N VAL A 94 9.87 10.20 -1.44
CA VAL A 94 11.15 9.79 -0.84
C VAL A 94 12.32 10.02 -1.79
N PHE A 95 12.15 9.70 -3.07
CA PHE A 95 13.16 9.92 -4.11
C PHE A 95 13.47 11.42 -4.29
N SER A 96 12.46 12.28 -4.34
CA SER A 96 12.66 13.74 -4.49
C SER A 96 13.47 14.32 -3.33
N ARG A 97 13.38 13.74 -2.13
CA ARG A 97 14.10 14.20 -0.95
C ARG A 97 15.52 13.63 -0.85
N PHE A 98 15.71 12.36 -1.19
CA PHE A 98 16.95 11.63 -0.92
C PHE A 98 17.67 11.14 -2.17
N GLY A 99 17.02 11.15 -3.34
CA GLY A 99 17.54 10.50 -4.55
C GLY A 99 17.86 9.04 -4.29
N TRP A 100 18.96 8.56 -4.83
CA TRP A 100 19.44 7.19 -4.64
C TRP A 100 20.19 6.95 -3.32
N ARG A 101 20.28 7.95 -2.43
CA ARG A 101 21.00 7.81 -1.14
C ARG A 101 20.32 6.87 -0.15
N ARG A 102 19.06 6.54 -0.36
CA ARG A 102 18.25 5.65 0.50
C ARG A 102 17.58 4.55 -0.33
N PRO A 103 18.38 3.66 -0.96
CA PRO A 103 17.82 2.64 -1.88
C PRO A 103 16.87 1.67 -1.19
N GLY A 104 17.09 1.36 0.10
CA GLY A 104 16.19 0.48 0.87
C GLY A 104 14.80 1.08 1.04
N LEU A 105 14.65 2.40 1.23
CA LEU A 105 13.34 3.05 1.30
C LEU A 105 12.64 3.06 -0.06
N LEU A 106 13.37 3.31 -1.14
CA LEU A 106 12.82 3.24 -2.49
C LEU A 106 12.36 1.81 -2.84
N ALA A 107 13.17 0.81 -2.48
CA ALA A 107 12.82 -0.60 -2.67
C ALA A 107 11.56 -0.98 -1.88
N MET A 108 11.36 -0.45 -0.67
CA MET A 108 10.16 -0.67 0.11
C MET A 108 8.92 -0.10 -0.59
N HIS A 109 8.94 1.15 -1.03
CA HIS A 109 7.78 1.79 -1.66
C HIS A 109 7.52 1.26 -3.07
N TRP A 110 8.51 1.30 -3.95
CA TRP A 110 8.35 0.84 -5.33
C TRP A 110 8.26 -0.67 -5.44
N GLY A 111 8.87 -1.42 -4.51
CA GLY A 111 8.68 -2.87 -4.39
C GLY A 111 7.23 -3.22 -4.03
N THR A 112 6.61 -2.48 -3.11
CA THR A 112 5.18 -2.62 -2.80
C THR A 112 4.32 -2.31 -4.02
N ALA A 113 4.65 -1.26 -4.79
CA ALA A 113 3.95 -0.94 -6.03
C ALA A 113 4.08 -2.07 -7.07
N ALA A 114 5.27 -2.61 -7.26
CA ALA A 114 5.51 -3.73 -8.17
C ALA A 114 4.72 -4.99 -7.74
N PHE A 115 4.65 -5.25 -6.44
CA PHE A 115 3.90 -6.36 -5.88
C PHE A 115 2.38 -6.19 -6.09
N ALA A 116 1.87 -4.97 -5.93
CA ALA A 116 0.48 -4.63 -6.22
C ALA A 116 0.16 -4.76 -7.72
N MET A 117 1.06 -4.32 -8.60
CA MET A 117 0.91 -4.51 -10.06
C MET A 117 0.91 -5.98 -10.46
N LEU A 118 1.77 -6.81 -9.84
CA LEU A 118 1.77 -8.25 -10.04
C LEU A 118 0.41 -8.86 -9.68
N ALA A 119 -0.13 -8.54 -8.51
CA ALA A 119 -1.45 -9.03 -8.09
C ALA A 119 -2.56 -8.55 -9.06
N THR A 120 -2.51 -7.30 -9.47
CA THR A 120 -3.44 -6.74 -10.48
C THR A 120 -3.39 -7.54 -11.79
N GLY A 121 -2.20 -7.89 -12.27
CA GLY A 121 -2.00 -8.72 -13.46
C GLY A 121 -2.53 -10.16 -13.29
N LEU A 122 -2.30 -10.76 -12.13
CA LEU A 122 -2.80 -12.10 -11.81
C LEU A 122 -4.34 -12.15 -11.80
N LEU A 123 -4.99 -11.07 -11.35
CA LEU A 123 -6.44 -10.94 -11.31
C LEU A 123 -7.06 -10.55 -12.67
N ALA A 124 -6.25 -10.12 -13.65
CA ALA A 124 -6.73 -9.65 -14.95
C ALA A 124 -7.22 -10.76 -15.90
N VAL A 125 -6.98 -12.01 -15.58
CA VAL A 125 -7.19 -13.16 -16.51
C VAL A 125 -8.65 -13.54 -16.70
N GLU A 126 -9.58 -13.05 -15.86
CA GLU A 126 -11.02 -13.34 -15.97
C GLU A 126 -11.79 -12.50 -17.01
N ASP A 127 -11.20 -11.43 -17.52
CA ASP A 127 -11.91 -10.46 -18.39
C ASP A 127 -12.02 -10.90 -19.87
N LYS A 128 -11.57 -12.11 -20.23
CA LYS A 128 -11.54 -12.60 -21.62
C LYS A 128 -12.62 -13.62 -21.98
N ARG A 129 -13.73 -13.66 -21.23
CA ARG A 129 -14.90 -14.46 -21.62
C ARG A 129 -16.12 -13.59 -21.78
#